data_32f139a268e3952567069d17c5b70f2a
#
_entry.id   32f139a268e3952567069d17c5b70f2a
#
_cell.length_a   1.000
_cell.length_b   1.000
_cell.length_c   1.000
_cell.angle_alpha   90.00
_cell.angle_beta   90.00
_cell.angle_gamma   90.00
#
_symmetry.space_group_name_H-M   'P 1'
#
loop_
_entity.id
_entity.type
_entity.pdbx_description
1 polymer ?
#
loop_
_entity_poly.entity_id
_entity_poly.type
_entity_poly.pdbx_seq_one_letter_code
_entity_poly.pdbx_strand_id
1 'polypeptide(L)'
;MFKYFLIFILISFPAIGNVKMSVEDALNKYFPGYEIKNKKLFLSKENIEKLSAKAESKFSNRIFSYYEASKNGQRVYTAYLITHKLRTRTQTMFIVFKTNGEMKSAEVIAFYEPEEYIMTQPWLKQFINKKSQQMPNTSNVMKVSNSTISYNETTKAIRRIANVNSFIYD
;
A
#
# COMPACT_ATOMS: atom_id res chain seq x y z
N MET A 1 -37.19 4.88 49.48
CA MET A 1 -36.65 5.73 48.40
C MET A 1 -35.45 4.97 47.80
N PHE A 2 -35.72 4.11 46.78
CA PHE A 2 -34.69 3.28 46.16
C PHE A 2 -34.07 4.06 44.97
N LYS A 3 -32.78 4.42 45.03
CA LYS A 3 -32.00 4.98 43.93
C LYS A 3 -31.54 3.83 43.06
N TYR A 4 -32.13 3.72 41.84
CA TYR A 4 -31.63 2.83 40.80
C TYR A 4 -30.34 3.44 40.22
N PHE A 5 -29.22 2.77 40.47
CA PHE A 5 -27.92 3.08 39.87
C PHE A 5 -27.85 2.35 38.52
N LEU A 6 -28.05 3.09 37.45
CA LEU A 6 -27.98 2.54 36.08
C LEU A 6 -26.49 2.36 35.70
N ILE A 7 -25.99 1.12 35.76
CA ILE A 7 -24.64 0.79 35.29
C ILE A 7 -24.67 0.72 33.76
N PHE A 8 -24.08 1.72 33.12
CA PHE A 8 -23.85 1.70 31.68
C PHE A 8 -22.64 0.79 31.41
N ILE A 9 -22.88 -0.45 31.00
CA ILE A 9 -21.82 -1.36 30.52
C ILE A 9 -21.46 -0.92 29.11
N LEU A 10 -20.33 -0.22 28.99
CA LEU A 10 -19.68 0.03 27.70
C LEU A 10 -19.13 -1.29 27.15
N ILE A 11 -19.90 -1.96 26.31
CA ILE A 11 -19.43 -3.12 25.55
C ILE A 11 -18.51 -2.58 24.45
N SER A 12 -17.20 -2.60 24.71
CA SER A 12 -16.21 -2.36 23.67
C SER A 12 -16.17 -3.58 22.75
N PHE A 13 -16.78 -3.48 21.56
CA PHE A 13 -16.59 -4.47 20.52
C PHE A 13 -15.12 -4.41 20.06
N PRO A 14 -14.37 -5.53 20.11
CA PRO A 14 -13.06 -5.57 19.47
C PRO A 14 -13.27 -5.34 17.96
N ALA A 15 -12.65 -4.29 17.41
CA ALA A 15 -12.60 -4.10 15.97
C ALA A 15 -11.81 -5.28 15.37
N ILE A 16 -12.52 -6.26 14.82
CA ILE A 16 -11.94 -7.44 14.17
C ILE A 16 -11.39 -6.93 12.83
N GLY A 17 -10.05 -6.89 12.72
CA GLY A 17 -9.38 -6.59 11.47
C GLY A 17 -9.76 -7.65 10.42
N ASN A 18 -10.02 -7.21 9.20
CA ASN A 18 -10.49 -8.07 8.12
C ASN A 18 -9.38 -8.30 7.09
N VAL A 19 -8.96 -9.58 6.91
CA VAL A 19 -8.15 -10.01 5.78
C VAL A 19 -9.12 -10.21 4.61
N LYS A 20 -9.02 -9.35 3.59
CA LYS A 20 -9.93 -9.34 2.43
C LYS A 20 -9.47 -10.30 1.34
N MET A 21 -8.16 -10.56 1.27
CA MET A 21 -7.55 -11.41 0.25
C MET A 21 -6.19 -11.93 0.75
N SER A 22 -5.89 -13.20 0.48
CA SER A 22 -4.54 -13.73 0.71
C SER A 22 -3.55 -13.20 -0.33
N VAL A 23 -2.25 -13.30 -0.04
CA VAL A 23 -1.20 -12.94 -1.01
C VAL A 23 -1.25 -13.87 -2.23
N GLU A 24 -1.52 -15.14 -2.03
CA GLU A 24 -1.66 -16.13 -3.09
C GLU A 24 -2.85 -15.80 -4.02
N ASP A 25 -4.00 -15.46 -3.44
CA ASP A 25 -5.17 -15.03 -4.24
C ASP A 25 -4.87 -13.75 -5.02
N ALA A 26 -4.14 -12.80 -4.43
CA ALA A 26 -3.73 -11.58 -5.12
C ALA A 26 -2.80 -11.90 -6.29
N LEU A 27 -1.80 -12.78 -6.11
CA LEU A 27 -0.90 -13.21 -7.18
C LEU A 27 -1.67 -13.90 -8.31
N ASN A 28 -2.57 -14.83 -7.97
CA ASN A 28 -3.40 -15.53 -8.95
C ASN A 28 -4.36 -14.59 -9.71
N LYS A 29 -4.96 -13.61 -9.01
CA LYS A 29 -5.84 -12.59 -9.60
C LYS A 29 -5.12 -11.70 -10.61
N TYR A 30 -3.91 -11.22 -10.26
CA TYR A 30 -3.19 -10.24 -11.07
C TYR A 30 -2.27 -10.86 -12.11
N PHE A 31 -1.83 -12.11 -11.92
CA PHE A 31 -0.83 -12.77 -12.75
C PHE A 31 -1.24 -14.19 -13.19
N PRO A 32 -2.47 -14.38 -13.72
CA PRO A 32 -2.87 -15.71 -14.18
C PRO A 32 -1.96 -16.16 -15.33
N GLY A 33 -1.30 -17.30 -15.15
CA GLY A 33 -0.41 -17.89 -16.16
C GLY A 33 0.96 -17.20 -16.30
N TYR A 34 1.39 -16.39 -15.34
CA TYR A 34 2.74 -15.86 -15.25
C TYR A 34 3.61 -16.72 -14.33
N GLU A 35 4.90 -16.79 -14.65
CA GLU A 35 5.92 -17.31 -13.73
C GLU A 35 6.20 -16.24 -12.67
N ILE A 36 6.08 -16.60 -11.38
CA ILE A 36 6.26 -15.68 -10.26
C ILE A 36 7.54 -16.03 -9.50
N LYS A 37 8.42 -15.03 -9.31
CA LYS A 37 9.63 -15.15 -8.49
C LYS A 37 9.61 -14.08 -7.40
N ASN A 38 9.87 -14.50 -6.15
CA ASN A 38 10.13 -13.57 -5.06
C ASN A 38 11.59 -13.12 -5.13
N LYS A 39 11.83 -11.81 -5.19
CA LYS A 39 13.15 -11.18 -5.29
C LYS A 39 13.33 -10.14 -4.19
N LYS A 40 14.59 -9.77 -3.96
CA LYS A 40 14.98 -8.71 -3.02
C LYS A 40 15.79 -7.65 -3.74
N LEU A 41 15.41 -6.39 -3.52
CA LEU A 41 16.17 -5.22 -3.93
C LEU A 41 16.97 -4.71 -2.72
N PHE A 42 18.28 -4.57 -2.88
CA PHE A 42 19.18 -4.00 -1.86
C PHE A 42 19.57 -2.60 -2.28
N LEU A 43 19.28 -1.62 -1.45
CA LEU A 43 19.62 -0.22 -1.72
C LEU A 43 20.80 0.22 -0.85
N SER A 44 21.72 0.98 -1.45
CA SER A 44 22.81 1.63 -0.73
C SER A 44 22.26 2.70 0.23
N LYS A 45 23.08 3.13 1.20
CA LYS A 45 22.72 4.22 2.11
C LYS A 45 22.40 5.50 1.32
N GLU A 46 23.21 5.82 0.34
CA GLU A 46 23.05 6.98 -0.56
C GLU A 46 21.70 6.92 -1.32
N ASN A 47 21.34 5.74 -1.86
CA ASN A 47 20.06 5.57 -2.55
C ASN A 47 18.87 5.73 -1.61
N ILE A 48 18.98 5.27 -0.36
CA ILE A 48 17.95 5.49 0.66
C ILE A 48 17.80 6.99 1.01
N GLU A 49 18.88 7.73 1.10
CA GLU A 49 18.85 9.18 1.34
C GLU A 49 18.17 9.91 0.16
N LYS A 50 18.53 9.58 -1.08
CA LYS A 50 17.88 10.12 -2.29
C LYS A 50 16.38 9.78 -2.35
N LEU A 51 16.02 8.55 -1.99
CA LEU A 51 14.60 8.12 -1.92
C LEU A 51 13.82 8.88 -0.85
N SER A 52 14.42 9.07 0.33
CA SER A 52 13.77 9.76 1.44
C SER A 52 13.44 11.21 1.08
N ALA A 53 14.34 11.88 0.36
CA ALA A 53 14.10 13.24 -0.15
C ALA A 53 12.98 13.28 -1.19
N LYS A 54 12.96 12.34 -2.16
CA LYS A 54 11.95 12.28 -3.22
C LYS A 54 10.54 11.89 -2.72
N ALA A 55 10.48 10.98 -1.75
CA ALA A 55 9.21 10.44 -1.25
C ALA A 55 8.60 11.27 -0.10
N GLU A 56 9.29 12.31 0.36
CA GLU A 56 8.90 13.09 1.55
C GLU A 56 8.62 12.19 2.77
N SER A 57 9.39 11.09 2.88
CA SER A 57 9.18 10.05 3.88
C SER A 57 10.50 9.38 4.23
N LYS A 58 10.73 9.14 5.52
CA LYS A 58 11.92 8.41 5.98
C LYS A 58 11.81 6.92 5.65
N PHE A 59 12.90 6.35 5.14
CA PHE A 59 13.04 4.92 4.95
C PHE A 59 13.92 4.34 6.06
N SER A 60 13.39 3.35 6.78
CA SER A 60 14.12 2.61 7.81
C SER A 60 14.79 1.36 7.26
N ASN A 61 14.27 0.81 6.16
CA ASN A 61 14.74 -0.43 5.57
C ASN A 61 15.55 -0.17 4.30
N ARG A 62 16.57 -1.00 4.07
CA ARG A 62 17.40 -0.99 2.87
C ARG A 62 17.12 -2.19 1.96
N ILE A 63 16.31 -3.14 2.41
CA ILE A 63 15.94 -4.36 1.70
C ILE A 63 14.45 -4.33 1.43
N PHE A 64 14.08 -4.48 0.16
CA PHE A 64 12.69 -4.50 -0.29
C PHE A 64 12.41 -5.79 -1.03
N SER A 65 11.49 -6.60 -0.52
CA SER A 65 11.02 -7.80 -1.21
C SER A 65 9.95 -7.43 -2.22
N TYR A 66 10.00 -8.06 -3.40
CA TYR A 66 9.00 -7.89 -4.45
C TYR A 66 8.79 -9.19 -5.22
N TYR A 67 7.65 -9.29 -5.86
CA TYR A 67 7.32 -10.36 -6.79
C TYR A 67 7.59 -9.89 -8.22
N GLU A 68 8.32 -10.69 -8.97
CA GLU A 68 8.52 -10.50 -10.40
C GLU A 68 7.61 -11.48 -11.13
N ALA A 69 6.73 -10.95 -12.00
CA ALA A 69 5.88 -11.75 -12.86
C ALA A 69 6.44 -11.72 -14.29
N SER A 70 6.81 -12.91 -14.79
CA SER A 70 7.44 -13.11 -16.09
C SER A 70 6.56 -13.95 -17.00
N LYS A 71 6.63 -13.67 -18.31
CA LYS A 71 6.00 -14.47 -19.35
C LYS A 71 6.99 -14.70 -20.48
N ASN A 72 7.16 -15.95 -20.91
CA ASN A 72 8.16 -16.33 -21.93
C ASN A 72 9.59 -15.86 -21.55
N GLY A 73 9.97 -15.98 -20.28
CA GLY A 73 11.26 -15.54 -19.77
C GLY A 73 11.46 -14.04 -19.65
N GLN A 74 10.51 -13.21 -20.07
CA GLN A 74 10.58 -11.76 -19.96
C GLN A 74 9.75 -11.25 -18.78
N ARG A 75 10.32 -10.35 -17.96
CA ARG A 75 9.62 -9.67 -16.91
C ARG A 75 8.56 -8.74 -17.50
N VAL A 76 7.32 -8.86 -17.02
CA VAL A 76 6.18 -8.05 -17.45
C VAL A 76 5.72 -7.11 -16.35
N TYR A 77 5.73 -7.60 -15.10
CA TYR A 77 5.28 -6.83 -13.94
C TYR A 77 6.20 -7.01 -12.74
N THR A 78 6.17 -6.05 -11.84
CA THR A 78 6.60 -6.21 -10.46
C THR A 78 5.44 -5.95 -9.52
N ALA A 79 5.39 -6.64 -8.39
CA ALA A 79 4.39 -6.41 -7.36
C ALA A 79 5.03 -6.34 -5.97
N TYR A 80 4.44 -5.51 -5.14
CA TYR A 80 4.87 -5.31 -3.77
C TYR A 80 3.73 -5.57 -2.80
N LEU A 81 4.07 -6.26 -1.71
CA LEU A 81 3.22 -6.35 -0.53
C LEU A 81 3.74 -5.34 0.48
N ILE A 82 2.95 -4.32 0.78
CA ILE A 82 3.36 -3.26 1.70
C ILE A 82 2.39 -3.17 2.87
N THR A 83 2.94 -3.25 4.08
CA THR A 83 2.18 -3.01 5.31
C THR A 83 2.62 -1.68 5.92
N HIS A 84 1.68 -0.84 6.26
CA HIS A 84 1.95 0.43 6.92
C HIS A 84 0.86 0.77 7.94
N LYS A 85 1.23 1.57 8.91
CA LYS A 85 0.31 2.06 9.92
C LYS A 85 -0.51 3.22 9.34
N LEU A 86 -1.82 3.21 9.61
CA LEU A 86 -2.71 4.35 9.31
C LEU A 86 -2.81 5.26 10.54
N ARG A 87 -3.78 5.02 11.40
CA ARG A 87 -4.03 5.78 12.62
C ARG A 87 -3.48 5.03 13.83
N THR A 88 -4.15 3.97 14.24
CA THR A 88 -3.80 3.12 15.38
C THR A 88 -3.36 1.74 14.93
N ARG A 89 -3.90 1.26 13.82
CA ARG A 89 -3.68 -0.07 13.26
C ARG A 89 -3.07 0.01 11.86
N THR A 90 -2.81 -1.15 11.28
CA THR A 90 -2.15 -1.27 9.96
C THR A 90 -3.14 -1.58 8.85
N GLN A 91 -2.72 -1.27 7.63
CA GLN A 91 -3.28 -1.87 6.41
C GLN A 91 -2.16 -2.51 5.61
N THR A 92 -2.52 -3.53 4.82
CA THR A 92 -1.64 -4.17 3.86
C THR A 92 -2.20 -3.98 2.47
N MET A 93 -1.35 -3.52 1.56
CA MET A 93 -1.69 -3.29 0.16
C MET A 93 -0.86 -4.20 -0.75
N PHE A 94 -1.47 -4.66 -1.83
CA PHE A 94 -0.83 -5.29 -2.96
C PHE A 94 -0.78 -4.29 -4.12
N ILE A 95 0.43 -3.93 -4.58
CA ILE A 95 0.63 -2.88 -5.59
C ILE A 95 1.43 -3.46 -6.75
N VAL A 96 0.93 -3.28 -7.97
CA VAL A 96 1.52 -3.81 -9.20
C VAL A 96 2.01 -2.68 -10.10
N PHE A 97 3.22 -2.84 -10.64
CA PHE A 97 3.82 -1.93 -11.62
C PHE A 97 4.12 -2.66 -12.94
N LYS A 98 4.00 -1.93 -14.04
CA LYS A 98 4.43 -2.33 -15.38
C LYS A 98 5.96 -2.17 -15.50
N THR A 99 6.55 -2.76 -16.53
CA THR A 99 8.00 -2.64 -16.85
C THR A 99 8.44 -1.21 -17.19
N ASN A 100 7.53 -0.32 -17.56
CA ASN A 100 7.82 1.09 -17.79
C ASN A 100 7.76 1.95 -16.50
N GLY A 101 7.58 1.33 -15.33
CA GLY A 101 7.47 2.00 -14.02
C GLY A 101 6.09 2.58 -13.68
N GLU A 102 5.11 2.45 -14.58
CA GLU A 102 3.74 2.89 -14.28
C GLU A 102 3.02 1.93 -13.33
N MET A 103 2.27 2.47 -12.38
CA MET A 103 1.38 1.65 -11.56
C MET A 103 0.25 1.07 -12.40
N LYS A 104 0.10 -0.27 -12.38
CA LYS A 104 -1.01 -0.99 -13.02
C LYS A 104 -2.21 -1.08 -12.09
N SER A 105 -1.98 -1.40 -10.82
CA SER A 105 -3.05 -1.59 -9.84
C SER A 105 -2.55 -1.40 -8.40
N ALA A 106 -3.48 -1.07 -7.52
CA ALA A 106 -3.30 -1.08 -6.09
C ALA A 106 -4.57 -1.62 -5.42
N GLU A 107 -4.44 -2.48 -4.44
CA GLU A 107 -5.55 -3.08 -3.70
C GLU A 107 -5.21 -3.21 -2.22
N VAL A 108 -6.16 -2.91 -1.35
CA VAL A 108 -6.06 -3.17 0.08
C VAL A 108 -6.48 -4.61 0.34
N ILE A 109 -5.53 -5.47 0.71
CA ILE A 109 -5.78 -6.90 0.93
C ILE A 109 -5.97 -7.26 2.40
N ALA A 110 -5.52 -6.42 3.34
CA ALA A 110 -5.86 -6.52 4.76
C ALA A 110 -6.01 -5.14 5.38
N PHE A 111 -7.02 -4.98 6.22
CA PHE A 111 -7.38 -3.70 6.82
C PHE A 111 -7.82 -3.89 8.26
N TYR A 112 -7.18 -3.21 9.20
CA TYR A 112 -7.38 -3.41 10.63
C TYR A 112 -7.96 -2.19 11.36
N GLU A 113 -8.22 -1.08 10.65
CA GLU A 113 -9.01 0.05 11.14
C GLU A 113 -10.50 -0.15 10.82
N PRO A 114 -11.42 0.67 11.37
CA PRO A 114 -12.82 0.69 10.96
C PRO A 114 -12.98 0.92 9.45
N GLU A 115 -13.92 0.21 8.83
CA GLU A 115 -14.04 0.16 7.36
C GLU A 115 -14.32 1.51 6.68
N GLU A 116 -14.91 2.47 7.39
CA GLU A 116 -15.13 3.83 6.90
C GLU A 116 -13.83 4.60 6.58
N TYR A 117 -12.68 4.12 7.06
CA TYR A 117 -11.37 4.73 6.81
C TYR A 117 -10.60 4.09 5.66
N ILE A 118 -11.15 3.05 5.01
CA ILE A 118 -10.48 2.39 3.89
C ILE A 118 -10.51 3.28 2.64
N MET A 119 -9.39 3.35 1.94
CA MET A 119 -9.34 3.99 0.63
C MET A 119 -9.92 3.07 -0.43
N THR A 120 -11.03 3.50 -1.04
CA THR A 120 -11.79 2.70 -2.00
C THR A 120 -11.06 2.56 -3.34
N GLN A 121 -11.45 1.57 -4.15
CA GLN A 121 -10.89 1.39 -5.50
C GLN A 121 -11.05 2.64 -6.40
N PRO A 122 -12.19 3.36 -6.43
CA PRO A 122 -12.29 4.62 -7.15
C PRO A 122 -11.27 5.67 -6.70
N TRP A 123 -10.97 5.76 -5.39
CA TRP A 123 -9.96 6.67 -4.88
C TRP A 123 -8.54 6.25 -5.31
N LEU A 124 -8.22 4.97 -5.33
CA LEU A 124 -6.92 4.43 -5.75
C LEU A 124 -6.64 4.65 -7.24
N LYS A 125 -7.66 4.82 -8.09
CA LYS A 125 -7.51 5.08 -9.54
C LYS A 125 -6.66 6.30 -9.85
N GLN A 126 -6.58 7.30 -8.96
CA GLN A 126 -5.77 8.50 -9.18
C GLN A 126 -4.25 8.23 -9.31
N PHE A 127 -3.79 7.05 -8.89
CA PHE A 127 -2.39 6.61 -8.99
C PHE A 127 -2.12 5.72 -10.20
N ILE A 128 -3.17 5.15 -10.81
CA ILE A 128 -3.05 4.19 -11.91
C ILE A 128 -2.51 4.88 -13.18
N ASN A 129 -1.66 4.16 -13.93
CA ASN A 129 -0.95 4.62 -15.13
C ASN A 129 -0.04 5.84 -14.88
N LYS A 130 0.41 6.04 -13.64
CA LYS A 130 1.36 7.09 -13.28
C LYS A 130 2.69 6.48 -12.82
N LYS A 131 3.79 7.12 -13.23
CA LYS A 131 5.12 6.88 -12.69
C LYS A 131 5.29 7.62 -11.35
N SER A 132 6.31 7.29 -10.58
CA SER A 132 6.55 7.86 -9.25
C SER A 132 6.52 9.39 -9.23
N GLN A 133 7.09 10.06 -10.25
CA GLN A 133 7.17 11.53 -10.35
C GLN A 133 5.82 12.18 -10.66
N GLN A 134 4.90 11.43 -11.27
CA GLN A 134 3.56 11.90 -11.69
C GLN A 134 2.48 11.63 -10.64
N MET A 135 2.81 10.87 -9.59
CA MET A 135 1.83 10.49 -8.55
C MET A 135 1.46 11.69 -7.69
N PRO A 136 0.17 11.81 -7.34
CA PRO A 136 -0.25 12.84 -6.40
C PRO A 136 0.47 12.68 -5.06
N ASN A 137 0.79 13.81 -4.43
CA ASN A 137 1.30 13.89 -3.07
C ASN A 137 0.17 14.22 -2.09
N THR A 138 0.49 14.36 -0.81
CA THR A 138 -0.51 14.62 0.23
C THR A 138 -1.21 15.98 0.10
N SER A 139 -0.63 16.93 -0.66
CA SER A 139 -1.24 18.26 -0.87
C SER A 139 -2.26 18.27 -2.01
N ASN A 140 -2.07 17.44 -3.05
CA ASN A 140 -2.90 17.42 -4.26
C ASN A 140 -3.66 16.11 -4.51
N VAL A 141 -3.55 15.13 -3.61
CA VAL A 141 -4.37 13.91 -3.64
C VAL A 141 -5.84 14.25 -3.39
N MET A 142 -6.74 13.49 -4.00
CA MET A 142 -8.20 13.61 -3.75
C MET A 142 -8.46 13.43 -2.24
N LYS A 143 -9.05 14.47 -1.63
CA LYS A 143 -9.36 14.47 -0.20
C LYS A 143 -10.65 13.68 0.05
N VAL A 144 -10.69 12.95 1.17
CA VAL A 144 -11.86 12.20 1.64
C VAL A 144 -12.25 12.73 3.00
N SER A 145 -13.50 13.19 3.14
CA SER A 145 -14.04 13.71 4.41
C SER A 145 -13.86 12.66 5.53
N ASN A 146 -13.52 13.14 6.72
CA ASN A 146 -13.30 12.31 7.93
C ASN A 146 -12.18 11.24 7.82
N SER A 147 -11.42 11.21 6.70
CA SER A 147 -10.38 10.19 6.47
C SER A 147 -9.01 10.79 6.18
N THR A 148 -8.72 11.99 6.70
CA THR A 148 -7.48 12.75 6.42
C THR A 148 -6.21 11.95 6.69
N ILE A 149 -6.13 11.25 7.82
CA ILE A 149 -4.97 10.44 8.16
C ILE A 149 -4.84 9.27 7.17
N SER A 150 -5.94 8.59 6.88
CA SER A 150 -5.94 7.41 6.00
C SER A 150 -5.49 7.73 4.58
N TYR A 151 -6.06 8.77 3.94
CA TYR A 151 -5.63 9.11 2.59
C TYR A 151 -4.20 9.64 2.55
N ASN A 152 -3.73 10.38 3.55
CA ASN A 152 -2.36 10.85 3.62
C ASN A 152 -1.36 9.70 3.78
N GLU A 153 -1.58 8.80 4.75
CA GLU A 153 -0.67 7.68 4.98
C GLU A 153 -0.68 6.67 3.83
N THR A 154 -1.85 6.43 3.21
CA THR A 154 -1.95 5.61 1.99
C THR A 154 -1.20 6.26 0.83
N THR A 155 -1.33 7.57 0.62
CA THR A 155 -0.58 8.32 -0.40
C THR A 155 0.93 8.19 -0.19
N LYS A 156 1.41 8.43 1.04
CA LYS A 156 2.84 8.29 1.38
C LYS A 156 3.34 6.86 1.11
N ALA A 157 2.57 5.84 1.51
CA ALA A 157 2.95 4.44 1.31
C ALA A 157 3.04 4.08 -0.18
N ILE A 158 2.08 4.51 -1.00
CA ILE A 158 2.08 4.31 -2.46
C ILE A 158 3.29 5.02 -3.10
N ARG A 159 3.50 6.31 -2.81
CA ARG A 159 4.63 7.08 -3.34
C ARG A 159 5.98 6.48 -2.94
N ARG A 160 6.08 6.03 -1.70
CA ARG A 160 7.28 5.38 -1.17
C ARG A 160 7.64 4.14 -2.00
N ILE A 161 6.69 3.23 -2.24
CA ILE A 161 6.99 2.01 -2.99
C ILE A 161 7.17 2.28 -4.49
N ALA A 162 6.50 3.27 -5.06
CA ALA A 162 6.70 3.68 -6.45
C ALA A 162 8.13 4.22 -6.69
N ASN A 163 8.66 4.98 -5.72
CA ASN A 163 10.05 5.45 -5.79
C ASN A 163 11.06 4.29 -5.59
N VAL A 164 10.76 3.30 -4.74
CA VAL A 164 11.58 2.07 -4.63
C VAL A 164 11.57 1.32 -5.96
N ASN A 165 10.40 1.19 -6.59
CA ASN A 165 10.24 0.48 -7.83
C ASN A 165 11.03 1.12 -8.99
N SER A 166 11.28 2.44 -8.99
CA SER A 166 12.07 3.09 -10.03
C SER A 166 13.51 2.53 -10.11
N PHE A 167 14.10 2.06 -9.00
CA PHE A 167 15.41 1.42 -8.99
C PHE A 167 15.48 0.03 -9.65
N ILE A 168 14.35 -0.53 -10.05
CA ILE A 168 14.31 -1.81 -10.79
C ILE A 168 14.31 -1.56 -12.30
N TYR A 169 13.92 -0.36 -12.73
CA TYR A 169 13.71 -0.01 -14.14
C TYR A 169 14.69 1.03 -14.68
N ASP A 170 15.39 1.74 -13.80
CA ASP A 170 16.48 2.66 -14.14
C ASP A 170 17.83 1.88 -14.16
#